data_37b981265af78d039c1febb581645a6a
#
_entry.id   37b981265af78d039c1febb581645a6a
#
_cell.length_a   1.000
_cell.length_b   1.000
_cell.length_c   1.000
_cell.angle_alpha   90.00
_cell.angle_beta   90.00
_cell.angle_gamma   90.00
#
_symmetry.space_group_name_H-M   'P 1'
#
loop_
_entity.id
_entity.type
_entity.pdbx_description
1 polymer ?
#
loop_
_entity_poly.entity_id
_entity_poly.type
_entity_poly.pdbx_seq_one_letter_code
_entity_poly.pdbx_strand_id
1 'polypeptide(L)' 'MIGTNYKCEICGEESENPQHWIVIRCSDAQLTVFKWTKDAADAPGARHYCGEAHAQVYIGRWLAAACS' A
#
# COMPACT_ATOMS: atom_id res chain seq x y z
N MET A 1 -7.68 18.29 17.14
CA MET A 1 -8.19 17.10 16.49
C MET A 1 -7.12 16.38 15.70
N ILE A 2 -7.11 15.10 15.81
CA ILE A 2 -6.08 14.32 15.14
C ILE A 2 -6.67 13.68 13.89
N GLY A 3 -6.15 14.04 12.74
CA GLY A 3 -6.50 13.38 11.51
C GLY A 3 -5.56 12.23 11.25
N THR A 4 -6.06 11.19 10.64
CA THR A 4 -5.22 10.08 10.20
C THR A 4 -4.85 10.32 8.75
N ASN A 5 -3.57 10.47 8.50
CA ASN A 5 -3.06 10.63 7.15
C ASN A 5 -2.44 9.33 6.69
N TYR A 6 -2.74 8.96 5.46
CA TYR A 6 -2.13 7.80 4.82
C TYR A 6 -1.06 8.28 3.87
N LYS A 7 0.06 7.61 3.88
CA LYS A 7 1.23 8.03 3.13
C LYS A 7 1.64 6.97 2.13
N CYS A 8 1.89 7.40 0.90
CA CYS A 8 2.37 6.49 -0.14
C CYS A 8 3.79 6.04 0.18
N GLU A 9 4.03 4.74 0.10
CA GLU A 9 5.34 4.16 0.42
C GLU A 9 6.40 4.49 -0.63
N ILE A 10 5.99 4.91 -1.80
CA ILE A 10 6.93 5.18 -2.90
C ILE A 10 7.27 6.66 -2.99
N CYS A 11 6.28 7.52 -3.09
CA CYS A 11 6.53 8.95 -3.31
C CYS A 11 6.35 9.81 -2.06
N GLY A 12 5.81 9.26 -1.00
CA GLY A 12 5.61 10.00 0.23
C GLY A 12 4.42 10.94 0.24
N GLU A 13 3.58 10.88 -0.78
CA GLU A 13 2.39 11.71 -0.82
C GLU A 13 1.44 11.30 0.29
N GLU A 14 0.79 12.28 0.92
CA GLU A 14 -0.12 12.03 2.03
C GLU A 14 -1.53 12.45 1.66
N SER A 15 -2.51 11.71 2.16
CA SER A 15 -3.91 12.04 1.96
C SER A 15 -4.72 11.58 3.16
N GLU A 16 -5.70 12.38 3.55
CA GLU A 16 -6.59 12.03 4.65
C GLU A 16 -7.69 11.07 4.19
N ASN A 17 -8.08 11.17 2.93
CA ASN A 17 -9.18 10.36 2.41
C ASN A 17 -8.90 9.94 0.98
N PRO A 18 -7.90 9.11 0.78
CA PRO A 18 -7.57 8.65 -0.57
C PRO A 18 -8.66 7.69 -1.05
N GLN A 19 -9.20 7.93 -2.24
CA GLN A 19 -10.28 7.12 -2.76
C GLN A 19 -9.82 6.15 -3.85
N HIS A 20 -8.71 6.44 -4.48
CA HIS A 20 -8.20 5.61 -5.58
C HIS A 20 -6.81 5.05 -5.28
N TRP A 21 -6.44 5.06 -4.03
CA TRP A 21 -5.18 4.46 -3.62
C TRP A 21 -5.31 2.95 -3.55
N ILE A 22 -4.19 2.28 -3.43
CA ILE A 22 -4.14 0.83 -3.37
C ILE A 22 -3.47 0.41 -2.07
N VAL A 23 -3.98 -0.64 -1.45
CA VAL A 23 -3.42 -1.20 -0.23
C VAL A 23 -2.83 -2.57 -0.56
N ILE A 24 -1.61 -2.80 -0.13
CA ILE A 24 -0.94 -4.09 -0.33
C ILE A 24 -0.53 -4.65 1.02
N ARG A 25 -0.83 -5.91 1.24
CA ARG A 25 -0.41 -6.63 2.43
C ARG A 25 0.53 -7.75 2.03
N CYS A 26 1.63 -7.86 2.77
CA CYS A 26 2.60 -8.94 2.57
C CYS A 26 2.60 -9.81 3.81
N SER A 27 2.42 -11.11 3.64
CA SER A 27 2.40 -12.06 4.74
C SER A 27 2.90 -13.41 4.26
N ASP A 28 3.89 -13.97 4.94
CA ASP A 28 4.39 -15.33 4.68
C ASP A 28 4.66 -15.62 3.21
N ALA A 29 5.41 -14.73 2.54
CA ALA A 29 5.73 -14.88 1.12
C ALA A 29 4.50 -14.77 0.22
N GLN A 30 3.44 -14.16 0.74
CA GLN A 30 2.21 -13.96 0.00
C GLN A 30 1.90 -12.47 -0.09
N LEU A 31 1.46 -12.03 -1.26
CA LEU A 31 1.17 -10.63 -1.49
C LEU A 31 -0.30 -10.50 -1.89
N THR A 32 -1.03 -9.66 -1.17
CA THR A 32 -2.43 -9.42 -1.45
C THR A 32 -2.66 -7.96 -1.77
N VAL A 33 -3.36 -7.69 -2.87
CA VAL A 33 -3.63 -6.34 -3.33
C VAL A 33 -5.11 -6.05 -3.15
N PHE A 34 -5.41 -4.91 -2.52
CA PHE A 34 -6.78 -4.48 -2.28
C PHE A 34 -7.00 -3.11 -2.90
N LYS A 35 -8.20 -2.87 -3.38
CA LYS A 35 -8.63 -1.51 -3.64
C LYS A 35 -8.76 -0.78 -2.32
N TRP A 36 -8.65 0.54 -2.35
CA TRP A 36 -8.69 1.31 -1.12
C TRP A 36 -9.99 1.10 -0.36
N THR A 37 -9.87 0.65 0.88
CA THR A 37 -10.95 0.66 1.84
C THR A 37 -10.31 1.04 3.18
N LYS A 38 -11.08 1.68 4.03
CA LYS A 38 -10.56 2.07 5.34
C LYS A 38 -10.15 0.84 6.15
N ASP A 39 -10.93 -0.21 6.08
CA ASP A 39 -10.63 -1.44 6.81
C ASP A 39 -9.32 -2.06 6.35
N ALA A 40 -9.09 -2.11 5.04
CA ALA A 40 -7.85 -2.65 4.51
C ALA A 40 -6.67 -1.76 4.87
N ALA A 41 -6.86 -0.44 4.78
CA ALA A 41 -5.79 0.52 5.06
C ALA A 41 -5.37 0.50 6.53
N ASP A 42 -6.30 0.22 7.43
CA ASP A 42 -6.02 0.20 8.86
C ASP A 42 -5.56 -1.16 9.36
N ALA A 43 -5.53 -2.16 8.51
CA ALA A 43 -5.12 -3.50 8.90
C ALA A 43 -3.62 -3.53 9.23
N PRO A 44 -3.20 -4.38 10.20
CA PRO A 44 -1.79 -4.50 10.52
C PRO A 44 -0.98 -4.94 9.31
N GLY A 45 0.16 -4.28 9.10
CA GLY A 45 1.03 -4.62 7.98
C GLY A 45 0.59 -4.08 6.64
N ALA A 46 -0.50 -3.29 6.59
CA ALA A 46 -0.96 -2.72 5.35
C ALA A 46 -0.01 -1.62 4.86
N ARG A 47 0.26 -1.61 3.57
CA ARG A 47 1.07 -0.58 2.93
C ARG A 47 0.19 0.16 1.94
N HIS A 48 0.43 1.46 1.81
CA HIS A 48 -0.43 2.34 1.04
C HIS A 48 0.31 2.88 -0.17
N TYR A 49 -0.35 2.89 -1.32
CA TYR A 49 0.23 3.39 -2.57
C TYR A 49 -0.78 4.31 -3.23
N CYS A 50 -0.29 5.46 -3.70
CA CYS A 50 -1.18 6.50 -4.21
C CYS A 50 -1.74 6.19 -5.60
N GLY A 51 -1.28 5.11 -6.22
CA GLY A 51 -1.79 4.73 -7.52
C GLY A 51 -1.23 3.41 -7.96
N GLU A 52 -1.81 2.91 -9.04
CA GLU A 52 -1.44 1.62 -9.59
C GLU A 52 0.04 1.54 -9.96
N ALA A 53 0.57 2.62 -10.55
CA ALA A 53 1.97 2.63 -10.96
C ALA A 53 2.90 2.40 -9.77
N HIS A 54 2.64 3.06 -8.65
CA HIS A 54 3.46 2.91 -7.47
C HIS A 54 3.26 1.55 -6.80
N ALA A 55 2.04 1.03 -6.83
CA ALA A 55 1.79 -0.31 -6.34
C ALA A 55 2.59 -1.33 -7.14
N GLN A 56 2.65 -1.17 -8.45
CA GLN A 56 3.42 -2.07 -9.30
C GLN A 56 4.92 -1.99 -9.03
N VAL A 57 5.42 -0.82 -8.70
CA VAL A 57 6.84 -0.68 -8.34
C VAL A 57 7.14 -1.53 -7.11
N TYR A 58 6.29 -1.47 -6.10
CA TYR A 58 6.50 -2.28 -4.91
C TYR A 58 6.40 -3.78 -5.22
N ILE A 59 5.41 -4.17 -6.01
CA ILE A 59 5.24 -5.58 -6.37
C ILE A 59 6.48 -6.09 -7.10
N GLY A 60 7.01 -5.29 -8.04
CA GLY A 60 8.20 -5.67 -8.76
C GLY A 60 9.41 -5.87 -7.84
N ARG A 61 9.58 -4.95 -6.90
CA ARG A 61 10.67 -5.05 -5.93
C ARG A 61 10.51 -6.27 -5.03
N TRP A 62 9.29 -6.54 -4.62
CA TRP A 62 8.99 -7.67 -3.75
C TRP A 62 9.29 -8.99 -4.47
N LEU A 63 8.88 -9.10 -5.72
CA LEU A 63 9.14 -10.30 -6.50
C LEU A 63 10.64 -10.50 -6.73
N ALA A 64 11.37 -9.42 -7.01
CA ALA A 64 12.81 -9.51 -7.21
C ALA A 64 13.49 -9.97 -5.92
N ALA A 65 13.08 -9.46 -4.78
CA ALA A 65 13.65 -9.87 -3.50
C ALA A 65 13.30 -11.32 -3.18
N ALA A 66 12.08 -11.74 -3.46
CA ALA A 66 11.65 -13.10 -3.17
C ALA A 66 12.33 -14.12 -4.09
N CYS A 67 12.71 -13.70 -5.28
CA CYS A 67 13.33 -14.59 -6.25
C CYS A 67 14.85 -14.65 -6.14
N SER A 68 15.43 -13.79 -5.34
CA SER A 68 16.90 -13.72 -5.24
C SER A 68 17.48 -14.68 -4.20
#